data_f5666dd3b7702dd616beff43d5cbbdde
#
_entry.id   f5666dd3b7702dd616beff43d5cbbdde
#
_cell.length_a   1.000
_cell.length_b   1.000
_cell.length_c   1.000
_cell.angle_alpha   90.00
_cell.angle_beta   90.00
_cell.angle_gamma   90.00
#
_symmetry.space_group_name_H-M   'P 1'
#
loop_
_entity.id
_entity.type
_entity.pdbx_description
1 polymer ?
#
loop_
_entity_poly.entity_id
_entity_poly.type
_entity_poly.pdbx_seq_one_letter_code
_entity_poly.pdbx_strand_id
1 'polypeptide(L)'
;MSENYDLAVIGSGPGGYVCAIRAAQLGLNVVCIDKRGAHGGTCLNVGCIPSKALLHASEIYNETKTSSSMGINVDNVSINLQEMMSYKEEGINGNVKGIDFLFKKNKVASFYGKAKILSSNEINIKLNDGTEKLIEAKNIVIATGSESASLNGIEIDEEKIVSSTGALSLEKIPEHLTIIGGGYIGLELGSVWSRLGSKVTVVEYLDRICLLYTSPSPRDETK
;
A
#
# COMPACT_ATOMS: atom_id res chain seq x y z
N MET A 1 -18.53 28.84 -10.03
CA MET A 1 -19.36 27.84 -10.74
C MET A 1 -18.86 26.48 -10.26
N SER A 2 -19.78 25.61 -9.85
CA SER A 2 -19.44 24.22 -9.50
C SER A 2 -18.94 23.48 -10.74
N GLU A 3 -17.88 22.69 -10.60
CA GLU A 3 -17.42 21.81 -11.69
C GLU A 3 -18.32 20.57 -11.71
N ASN A 4 -18.81 20.20 -12.89
CA ASN A 4 -19.74 19.10 -13.09
C ASN A 4 -19.06 17.89 -13.72
N TYR A 5 -19.28 16.71 -13.12
CA TYR A 5 -18.74 15.44 -13.56
C TYR A 5 -19.84 14.39 -13.77
N ASP A 6 -19.59 13.41 -14.63
CA ASP A 6 -20.48 12.24 -14.76
C ASP A 6 -20.23 11.26 -13.62
N LEU A 7 -18.95 11.18 -13.16
CA LEU A 7 -18.54 10.28 -12.09
C LEU A 7 -17.47 10.94 -11.21
N ALA A 8 -17.71 10.92 -9.91
CA ALA A 8 -16.70 11.21 -8.90
C ALA A 8 -16.27 9.92 -8.20
N VAL A 9 -14.96 9.66 -8.15
CA VAL A 9 -14.37 8.51 -7.45
C VAL A 9 -13.63 9.02 -6.23
N ILE A 10 -14.04 8.60 -5.04
CA ILE A 10 -13.41 8.99 -3.78
C ILE A 10 -12.44 7.89 -3.35
N GLY A 11 -11.15 8.17 -3.44
CA GLY A 11 -10.04 7.27 -3.22
C GLY A 11 -9.39 6.83 -4.53
N SER A 12 -8.06 6.97 -4.62
CA SER A 12 -7.24 6.61 -5.78
C SER A 12 -6.43 5.31 -5.57
N GLY A 13 -6.87 4.44 -4.67
CA GLY A 13 -6.34 3.09 -4.54
C GLY A 13 -6.69 2.20 -5.74
N PRO A 14 -6.30 0.91 -5.75
CA PRO A 14 -6.53 0.00 -6.89
C PRO A 14 -8.00 -0.04 -7.36
N GLY A 15 -8.97 -0.03 -6.46
CA GLY A 15 -10.38 0.05 -6.81
C GLY A 15 -10.75 1.38 -7.47
N GLY A 16 -10.17 2.49 -6.98
CA GLY A 16 -10.50 3.83 -7.44
C GLY A 16 -9.84 4.20 -8.77
N TYR A 17 -8.51 4.10 -8.87
CA TYR A 17 -7.83 4.52 -10.11
C TYR A 17 -8.23 3.65 -11.32
N VAL A 18 -8.43 2.35 -11.12
CA VAL A 18 -8.89 1.46 -12.21
C VAL A 18 -10.31 1.86 -12.66
N CYS A 19 -11.21 2.12 -11.70
CA CYS A 19 -12.56 2.60 -11.99
C CYS A 19 -12.53 3.93 -12.75
N ALA A 20 -11.77 4.92 -12.27
CA ALA A 20 -11.69 6.24 -12.87
C ALA A 20 -11.15 6.19 -14.31
N ILE A 21 -10.05 5.45 -14.54
CA ILE A 21 -9.47 5.28 -15.87
C ILE A 21 -10.48 4.59 -16.80
N ARG A 22 -11.11 3.51 -16.34
CA ARG A 22 -12.04 2.76 -17.18
C ARG A 22 -13.29 3.58 -17.52
N ALA A 23 -13.85 4.31 -16.58
CA ALA A 23 -14.98 5.20 -16.81
C ALA A 23 -14.64 6.30 -17.84
N ALA A 24 -13.45 6.90 -17.72
CA ALA A 24 -13.00 7.90 -18.68
C ALA A 24 -12.78 7.31 -20.10
N GLN A 25 -12.26 6.08 -20.21
CA GLN A 25 -12.15 5.37 -21.48
C GLN A 25 -13.51 5.07 -22.13
N LEU A 26 -14.58 4.98 -21.33
CA LEU A 26 -15.95 4.82 -21.80
C LEU A 26 -16.63 6.16 -22.13
N GLY A 27 -15.89 7.28 -22.07
CA GLY A 27 -16.37 8.60 -22.48
C GLY A 27 -17.00 9.44 -21.38
N LEU A 28 -16.93 9.00 -20.11
CA LEU A 28 -17.43 9.79 -18.98
C LEU A 28 -16.45 10.91 -18.61
N ASN A 29 -16.99 12.05 -18.17
CA ASN A 29 -16.22 13.10 -17.50
C ASN A 29 -15.99 12.70 -16.04
N VAL A 30 -14.75 12.37 -15.67
CA VAL A 30 -14.41 11.73 -14.38
C VAL A 30 -13.50 12.60 -13.55
N VAL A 31 -13.78 12.65 -12.24
CA VAL A 31 -12.89 13.19 -11.22
C VAL A 31 -12.53 12.12 -10.20
N CYS A 32 -11.25 12.08 -9.79
CA CYS A 32 -10.77 11.25 -8.69
C CYS A 32 -10.28 12.14 -7.55
N ILE A 33 -10.67 11.82 -6.31
CA ILE A 33 -10.33 12.60 -5.12
C ILE A 33 -9.61 11.70 -4.14
N ASP A 34 -8.41 12.08 -3.68
CA ASP A 34 -7.66 11.31 -2.69
C ASP A 34 -7.08 12.22 -1.61
N LYS A 35 -7.17 11.79 -0.34
CA LYS A 35 -6.60 12.53 0.80
C LYS A 35 -5.07 12.49 0.82
N ARG A 36 -4.48 11.47 0.23
CA ARG A 36 -3.03 11.29 0.09
C ARG A 36 -2.51 12.16 -1.04
N GLY A 37 -1.34 12.75 -0.89
CA GLY A 37 -0.73 13.59 -1.93
C GLY A 37 -0.18 12.82 -3.15
N ALA A 38 -0.55 11.55 -3.33
CA ALA A 38 -0.12 10.69 -4.41
C ALA A 38 -1.21 9.67 -4.75
N HIS A 39 -1.33 9.31 -6.03
CA HIS A 39 -2.24 8.25 -6.46
C HIS A 39 -1.74 6.84 -6.07
N GLY A 40 -2.63 5.84 -6.14
CA GLY A 40 -2.30 4.43 -5.89
C GLY A 40 -2.75 3.91 -4.54
N GLY A 41 -3.21 4.81 -3.64
CA GLY A 41 -3.77 4.45 -2.33
C GLY A 41 -2.78 3.69 -1.42
N THR A 42 -3.31 2.93 -0.48
CA THR A 42 -2.52 2.14 0.48
C THR A 42 -1.67 1.08 -0.22
N CYS A 43 -2.24 0.31 -1.14
CA CYS A 43 -1.54 -0.79 -1.80
C CYS A 43 -0.24 -0.34 -2.45
N LEU A 44 -0.26 0.75 -3.21
CA LEU A 44 0.89 1.22 -3.97
C LEU A 44 1.89 1.97 -3.11
N ASN A 45 1.42 2.83 -2.21
CA ASN A 45 2.31 3.73 -1.47
C ASN A 45 2.86 3.10 -0.17
N VAL A 46 2.04 2.35 0.57
CA VAL A 46 2.39 1.85 1.92
C VAL A 46 1.87 0.42 2.17
N GLY A 47 1.76 -0.40 1.14
CA GLY A 47 1.22 -1.75 1.23
C GLY A 47 1.89 -2.73 0.28
N CYS A 48 1.15 -3.20 -0.73
CA CYS A 48 1.54 -4.32 -1.60
C CYS A 48 2.86 -4.07 -2.34
N ILE A 49 3.02 -2.89 -2.95
CA ILE A 49 4.21 -2.61 -3.78
C ILE A 49 5.48 -2.52 -2.92
N PRO A 50 5.53 -1.68 -1.85
CA PRO A 50 6.71 -1.64 -0.99
C PRO A 50 6.98 -2.97 -0.29
N SER A 51 5.97 -3.70 0.17
CA SER A 51 6.20 -4.99 0.82
C SER A 51 6.81 -6.02 -0.13
N LYS A 52 6.35 -6.08 -1.40
CA LYS A 52 6.90 -7.01 -2.39
C LYS A 52 8.33 -6.62 -2.82
N ALA A 53 8.63 -5.33 -2.89
CA ALA A 53 10.00 -4.86 -3.14
C ALA A 53 10.97 -5.32 -2.03
N LEU A 54 10.58 -5.15 -0.76
CA LEU A 54 11.39 -5.58 0.38
C LEU A 54 11.47 -7.11 0.50
N LEU A 55 10.35 -7.82 0.27
CA LEU A 55 10.33 -9.29 0.24
C LEU A 55 11.31 -9.83 -0.78
N HIS A 56 11.25 -9.32 -2.02
CA HIS A 56 12.14 -9.75 -3.10
C HIS A 56 13.62 -9.49 -2.77
N ALA A 57 13.97 -8.28 -2.32
CA ALA A 57 15.34 -7.94 -1.97
C ALA A 57 15.86 -8.78 -0.80
N SER A 58 15.05 -8.98 0.25
CA SER A 58 15.41 -9.81 1.40
C SER A 58 15.52 -11.29 1.06
N GLU A 59 14.73 -11.78 0.10
CA GLU A 59 14.80 -13.15 -0.40
C GLU A 59 16.10 -13.41 -1.13
N ILE A 60 16.50 -12.56 -2.08
CA ILE A 60 17.79 -12.65 -2.77
C ILE A 60 18.93 -12.67 -1.76
N TYR A 61 18.90 -11.77 -0.75
CA TYR A 61 19.91 -11.75 0.30
C TYR A 61 19.99 -13.08 1.06
N ASN A 62 18.85 -13.62 1.46
CA ASN A 62 18.77 -14.89 2.17
C ASN A 62 19.21 -16.08 1.31
N GLU A 63 18.77 -16.17 0.06
CA GLU A 63 19.18 -17.19 -0.89
C GLU A 63 20.69 -17.17 -1.12
N THR A 64 21.27 -15.99 -1.31
CA THR A 64 22.71 -15.82 -1.49
C THR A 64 23.50 -16.34 -0.29
N LYS A 65 23.01 -16.12 0.94
CA LYS A 65 23.65 -16.64 2.17
C LYS A 65 23.57 -18.16 2.31
N THR A 66 22.56 -18.78 1.75
CA THR A 66 22.29 -20.23 1.87
C THR A 66 22.68 -21.03 0.61
N SER A 67 23.16 -20.35 -0.43
CA SER A 67 23.45 -20.93 -1.76
C SER A 67 24.56 -21.98 -1.78
N SER A 68 25.39 -22.03 -0.75
CA SER A 68 26.48 -23.05 -0.64
C SER A 68 25.95 -24.49 -0.64
N SER A 69 24.74 -24.72 -0.14
CA SER A 69 24.07 -26.03 -0.20
C SER A 69 23.79 -26.50 -1.65
N MET A 70 23.72 -25.57 -2.59
CA MET A 70 23.58 -25.82 -4.03
C MET A 70 24.90 -25.79 -4.79
N GLY A 71 26.02 -25.68 -4.08
CA GLY A 71 27.36 -25.57 -4.69
C GLY A 71 27.70 -24.15 -5.19
N ILE A 72 26.90 -23.15 -4.87
CA ILE A 72 27.15 -21.74 -5.22
C ILE A 72 27.78 -21.05 -4.01
N ASN A 73 29.07 -20.77 -4.11
CA ASN A 73 29.81 -20.09 -3.05
C ASN A 73 29.88 -18.60 -3.33
N VAL A 74 29.41 -17.80 -2.37
CA VAL A 74 29.45 -16.34 -2.44
C VAL A 74 30.13 -15.83 -1.17
N ASP A 75 31.18 -15.05 -1.36
CA ASP A 75 31.92 -14.44 -0.26
C ASP A 75 31.39 -13.04 0.08
N ASN A 76 31.44 -12.70 1.37
CA ASN A 76 31.18 -11.33 1.86
C ASN A 76 29.82 -10.73 1.48
N VAL A 77 28.75 -11.50 1.62
CA VAL A 77 27.38 -10.99 1.40
C VAL A 77 27.01 -10.01 2.51
N SER A 78 26.76 -8.78 2.15
CA SER A 78 26.32 -7.72 3.06
C SER A 78 25.05 -7.06 2.54
N ILE A 79 24.34 -6.35 3.42
CA ILE A 79 23.18 -5.56 3.05
C ILE A 79 23.42 -4.09 3.36
N ASN A 80 23.05 -3.22 2.42
CA ASN A 80 22.92 -1.79 2.64
C ASN A 80 21.42 -1.47 2.75
N LEU A 81 20.93 -1.29 3.98
CA LEU A 81 19.51 -1.05 4.21
C LEU A 81 19.04 0.23 3.54
N GLN A 82 19.85 1.28 3.50
CA GLN A 82 19.47 2.55 2.89
C GLN A 82 19.27 2.41 1.38
N GLU A 83 20.14 1.69 0.70
CA GLU A 83 20.00 1.40 -0.75
C GLU A 83 18.77 0.51 -1.01
N MET A 84 18.52 -0.48 -0.15
CA MET A 84 17.33 -1.32 -0.22
C MET A 84 16.03 -0.50 -0.07
N MET A 85 16.02 0.47 0.86
CA MET A 85 14.90 1.39 1.01
C MET A 85 14.75 2.31 -0.21
N SER A 86 15.85 2.79 -0.79
CA SER A 86 15.82 3.59 -2.02
C SER A 86 15.25 2.80 -3.20
N TYR A 87 15.64 1.54 -3.38
CA TYR A 87 15.07 0.63 -4.37
C TYR A 87 13.55 0.48 -4.21
N LYS A 88 13.07 0.32 -2.99
CA LYS A 88 11.63 0.29 -2.69
C LYS A 88 10.94 1.59 -3.10
N GLU A 89 11.49 2.75 -2.75
CA GLU A 89 10.92 4.05 -3.09
C GLU A 89 10.92 4.32 -4.60
N GLU A 90 11.94 3.90 -5.32
CA GLU A 90 11.97 4.00 -6.79
C GLU A 90 10.83 3.20 -7.42
N GLY A 91 10.55 2.00 -6.92
CA GLY A 91 9.43 1.18 -7.35
C GLY A 91 8.08 1.85 -7.10
N ILE A 92 7.88 2.46 -5.93
CA ILE A 92 6.67 3.22 -5.59
C ILE A 92 6.52 4.41 -6.56
N ASN A 93 7.55 5.24 -6.67
CA ASN A 93 7.54 6.45 -7.50
C ASN A 93 7.30 6.14 -8.98
N GLY A 94 7.87 5.06 -9.50
CA GLY A 94 7.64 4.61 -10.86
C GLY A 94 6.18 4.29 -11.13
N ASN A 95 5.54 3.58 -10.20
CA ASN A 95 4.12 3.21 -10.31
C ASN A 95 3.19 4.42 -10.14
N VAL A 96 3.46 5.34 -9.19
CA VAL A 96 2.70 6.58 -9.03
C VAL A 96 2.70 7.39 -10.32
N LYS A 97 3.89 7.62 -10.91
CA LYS A 97 4.04 8.30 -12.21
C LYS A 97 3.29 7.60 -13.33
N GLY A 98 3.20 6.26 -13.30
CA GLY A 98 2.42 5.48 -14.24
C GLY A 98 0.92 5.80 -14.14
N ILE A 99 0.37 5.89 -12.94
CA ILE A 99 -1.04 6.26 -12.73
C ILE A 99 -1.28 7.72 -13.15
N ASP A 100 -0.39 8.63 -12.77
CA ASP A 100 -0.48 10.05 -13.17
C ASP A 100 -0.52 10.20 -14.69
N PHE A 101 0.34 9.46 -15.39
CA PHE A 101 0.34 9.41 -16.85
C PHE A 101 -0.99 8.90 -17.41
N LEU A 102 -1.53 7.82 -16.84
CA LEU A 102 -2.82 7.25 -17.28
C LEU A 102 -3.99 8.20 -17.00
N PHE A 103 -4.00 8.91 -15.87
CA PHE A 103 -5.00 9.93 -15.58
C PHE A 103 -4.93 11.06 -16.59
N LYS A 104 -3.74 11.59 -16.84
CA LYS A 104 -3.54 12.64 -17.85
C LYS A 104 -3.95 12.18 -19.25
N LYS A 105 -3.54 10.98 -19.67
CA LYS A 105 -3.87 10.41 -20.98
C LYS A 105 -5.39 10.26 -21.18
N ASN A 106 -6.11 9.86 -20.14
CA ASN A 106 -7.55 9.65 -20.18
C ASN A 106 -8.36 10.88 -19.72
N LYS A 107 -7.71 12.01 -19.45
CA LYS A 107 -8.34 13.28 -19.01
C LYS A 107 -9.17 13.12 -17.73
N VAL A 108 -8.74 12.26 -16.81
CA VAL A 108 -9.32 12.15 -15.47
C VAL A 108 -8.86 13.36 -14.66
N ALA A 109 -9.81 14.17 -14.15
CA ALA A 109 -9.50 15.24 -13.22
C ALA A 109 -9.08 14.65 -11.86
N SER A 110 -8.19 15.33 -11.15
CA SER A 110 -7.68 14.84 -9.88
C SER A 110 -7.58 15.95 -8.85
N PHE A 111 -8.07 15.69 -7.62
CA PHE A 111 -7.95 16.58 -6.47
C PHE A 111 -7.34 15.84 -5.29
N TYR A 112 -6.34 16.44 -4.67
CA TYR A 112 -5.75 15.95 -3.43
C TYR A 112 -6.39 16.64 -2.24
N GLY A 113 -7.21 15.90 -1.50
CA GLY A 113 -7.96 16.42 -0.38
C GLY A 113 -8.93 15.40 0.22
N LYS A 114 -9.55 15.80 1.32
CA LYS A 114 -10.56 14.99 2.01
C LYS A 114 -11.95 15.33 1.47
N ALA A 115 -12.58 14.36 0.82
CA ALA A 115 -13.95 14.47 0.31
C ALA A 115 -14.97 14.29 1.43
N LYS A 116 -16.03 15.09 1.41
CA LYS A 116 -17.24 14.96 2.22
C LYS A 116 -18.45 15.01 1.31
N ILE A 117 -19.21 13.93 1.26
CA ILE A 117 -20.48 13.85 0.51
C ILE A 117 -21.52 14.68 1.27
N LEU A 118 -22.08 15.68 0.61
CA LEU A 118 -23.13 16.57 1.16
C LEU A 118 -24.52 16.09 0.78
N SER A 119 -24.68 15.58 -0.45
CA SER A 119 -25.94 15.04 -0.97
C SER A 119 -25.66 13.90 -1.95
N SER A 120 -26.68 13.38 -2.61
CA SER A 120 -26.53 12.35 -3.66
C SER A 120 -25.59 12.77 -4.81
N ASN A 121 -25.40 14.07 -5.01
CA ASN A 121 -24.71 14.62 -6.17
C ASN A 121 -23.67 15.68 -5.83
N GLU A 122 -23.57 16.13 -4.57
CA GLU A 122 -22.65 17.17 -4.14
C GLU A 122 -21.56 16.64 -3.24
N ILE A 123 -20.33 17.06 -3.50
CA ILE A 123 -19.14 16.70 -2.72
C ILE A 123 -18.36 17.97 -2.40
N ASN A 124 -18.11 18.20 -1.12
CA ASN A 124 -17.15 19.21 -0.68
C ASN A 124 -15.78 18.55 -0.50
N ILE A 125 -14.74 19.16 -1.05
CA ILE A 125 -13.37 18.70 -0.96
C ILE A 125 -12.56 19.72 -0.17
N LYS A 126 -12.08 19.32 1.02
CA LYS A 126 -11.07 20.08 1.73
C LYS A 126 -9.71 19.70 1.15
N LEU A 127 -9.15 20.56 0.31
CA LEU A 127 -7.88 20.33 -0.37
C LEU A 127 -6.70 20.33 0.63
N ASN A 128 -5.61 19.70 0.26
CA ASN A 128 -4.42 19.60 1.12
C ASN A 128 -3.72 20.93 1.36
N ASP A 129 -3.99 21.95 0.54
CA ASP A 129 -3.57 23.34 0.75
C ASP A 129 -4.45 24.12 1.73
N GLY A 130 -5.50 23.48 2.27
CA GLY A 130 -6.45 24.06 3.21
C GLY A 130 -7.64 24.76 2.57
N THR A 131 -7.68 24.93 1.25
CA THR A 131 -8.83 25.51 0.55
C THR A 131 -9.98 24.51 0.41
N GLU A 132 -11.18 24.98 0.17
CA GLU A 132 -12.36 24.16 -0.05
C GLU A 132 -12.87 24.29 -1.48
N LYS A 133 -13.32 23.18 -2.03
CA LYS A 133 -13.88 23.10 -3.37
C LYS A 133 -15.17 22.31 -3.36
N LEU A 134 -16.22 22.86 -3.92
CA LEU A 134 -17.49 22.18 -4.13
C LEU A 134 -17.56 21.68 -5.58
N ILE A 135 -17.91 20.43 -5.76
CA ILE A 135 -18.15 19.80 -7.07
C ILE A 135 -19.50 19.10 -7.09
N GLU A 136 -20.03 18.92 -8.28
CA GLU A 136 -21.22 18.11 -8.53
C GLU A 136 -20.86 16.90 -9.38
N ALA A 137 -21.47 15.75 -9.09
CA ALA A 137 -21.29 14.53 -9.88
C ALA A 137 -22.63 13.79 -10.00
N LYS A 138 -22.92 13.26 -11.18
CA LYS A 138 -24.15 12.45 -11.40
C LYS A 138 -24.11 11.15 -10.59
N ASN A 139 -22.92 10.57 -10.44
CA ASN A 139 -22.67 9.33 -9.72
C ASN A 139 -21.44 9.47 -8.82
N ILE A 140 -21.45 8.80 -7.68
CA ILE A 140 -20.34 8.79 -6.72
C ILE A 140 -19.95 7.34 -6.44
N VAL A 141 -18.65 7.05 -6.60
CA VAL A 141 -18.04 5.77 -6.20
C VAL A 141 -17.19 6.00 -4.96
N ILE A 142 -17.46 5.25 -3.90
CA ILE A 142 -16.69 5.25 -2.67
C ILE A 142 -15.66 4.12 -2.75
N ALA A 143 -14.38 4.49 -2.90
CA ALA A 143 -13.23 3.57 -2.99
C ALA A 143 -12.15 3.94 -1.97
N THR A 144 -12.55 4.30 -0.76
CA THR A 144 -11.71 4.92 0.26
C THR A 144 -10.70 3.97 0.92
N GLY A 145 -10.80 2.67 0.65
CA GLY A 145 -9.87 1.65 1.15
C GLY A 145 -10.02 1.35 2.64
N SER A 146 -8.91 1.03 3.27
CA SER A 146 -8.82 0.64 4.68
C SER A 146 -7.65 1.33 5.37
N GLU A 147 -7.68 1.35 6.68
CA GLU A 147 -6.63 1.87 7.56
C GLU A 147 -6.26 0.80 8.60
N SER A 148 -5.09 0.93 9.21
CA SER A 148 -4.67 0.05 10.29
C SER A 148 -5.63 0.18 11.47
N ALA A 149 -6.09 -0.94 12.00
CA ALA A 149 -6.92 -0.95 13.21
C ALA A 149 -6.04 -0.64 14.44
N SER A 150 -6.56 0.19 15.33
CA SER A 150 -5.95 0.42 16.64
C SER A 150 -6.43 -0.62 17.64
N LEU A 151 -5.56 -1.00 18.58
CA LEU A 151 -5.91 -1.84 19.70
C LEU A 151 -6.11 -0.97 20.95
N ASN A 152 -7.15 -1.26 21.75
CA ASN A 152 -7.39 -0.53 22.98
C ASN A 152 -6.18 -0.63 23.93
N GLY A 153 -5.69 0.52 24.39
CA GLY A 153 -4.55 0.59 25.29
C GLY A 153 -3.18 0.51 24.61
N ILE A 154 -3.12 0.42 23.28
CA ILE A 154 -1.88 0.44 22.50
C ILE A 154 -1.97 1.61 21.52
N GLU A 155 -1.15 2.63 21.74
CA GLU A 155 -1.03 3.77 20.85
C GLU A 155 0.09 3.53 19.83
N ILE A 156 -0.23 3.71 18.56
CA ILE A 156 0.75 3.63 17.47
C ILE A 156 1.44 5.00 17.39
N ASP A 157 2.71 5.06 17.75
CA ASP A 157 3.54 6.27 17.73
C ASP A 157 4.40 6.38 16.46
N GLU A 158 4.41 5.33 15.62
CA GLU A 158 5.25 5.17 14.42
C GLU A 158 6.77 5.28 14.70
N GLU A 159 7.18 5.12 15.95
CA GLU A 159 8.58 5.10 16.40
C GLU A 159 8.95 3.75 17.01
N LYS A 160 8.30 3.39 18.14
CA LYS A 160 8.50 2.12 18.86
C LYS A 160 7.38 1.14 18.58
N ILE A 161 6.17 1.65 18.50
CA ILE A 161 4.96 0.90 18.14
C ILE A 161 4.51 1.41 16.79
N VAL A 162 4.83 0.64 15.77
CA VAL A 162 4.60 1.02 14.38
C VAL A 162 3.43 0.25 13.78
N SER A 163 2.70 0.91 12.89
CA SER A 163 1.80 0.22 11.97
C SER A 163 2.58 -0.50 10.86
N SER A 164 1.88 -1.16 9.96
CA SER A 164 2.52 -1.70 8.74
C SER A 164 3.21 -0.62 7.90
N THR A 165 2.75 0.63 7.98
CA THR A 165 3.38 1.76 7.28
C THR A 165 4.76 2.07 7.87
N GLY A 166 4.88 2.20 9.19
CA GLY A 166 6.17 2.40 9.84
C GLY A 166 7.10 1.19 9.68
N ALA A 167 6.55 -0.03 9.75
CA ALA A 167 7.33 -1.25 9.55
C ALA A 167 7.94 -1.37 8.14
N LEU A 168 7.39 -0.69 7.13
CA LEU A 168 7.98 -0.59 5.79
C LEU A 168 9.10 0.45 5.67
N SER A 169 9.35 1.23 6.73
CA SER A 169 10.22 2.40 6.67
C SER A 169 11.18 2.50 7.87
N LEU A 170 11.48 1.37 8.54
CA LEU A 170 12.43 1.36 9.65
C LEU A 170 13.83 1.78 9.17
N GLU A 171 14.44 2.70 9.89
CA GLU A 171 15.76 3.24 9.57
C GLU A 171 16.91 2.27 9.85
N LYS A 172 16.67 1.27 10.69
CA LYS A 172 17.63 0.23 11.05
C LYS A 172 16.94 -1.11 11.25
N ILE A 173 17.68 -2.19 11.08
CA ILE A 173 17.22 -3.54 11.35
C ILE A 173 17.04 -3.68 12.87
N PRO A 174 15.82 -3.95 13.38
CA PRO A 174 15.61 -4.10 14.80
C PRO A 174 16.26 -5.41 15.30
N GLU A 175 16.82 -5.40 16.50
CA GLU A 175 17.32 -6.64 17.12
C GLU A 175 16.19 -7.65 17.35
N HIS A 176 15.03 -7.15 17.80
CA HIS A 176 13.85 -7.95 18.03
C HIS A 176 12.60 -7.20 17.55
N LEU A 177 11.84 -7.81 16.68
CA LEU A 177 10.55 -7.32 16.18
C LEU A 177 9.43 -8.19 16.72
N THR A 178 8.55 -7.60 17.53
CA THR A 178 7.32 -8.26 17.96
C THR A 178 6.15 -7.80 17.09
N ILE A 179 5.42 -8.75 16.53
CA ILE A 179 4.29 -8.51 15.63
C ILE A 179 3.02 -8.95 16.33
N ILE A 180 2.03 -8.06 16.41
CA ILE A 180 0.71 -8.36 16.92
C ILE A 180 -0.22 -8.63 15.74
N GLY A 181 -0.66 -9.87 15.62
CA GLY A 181 -1.49 -10.37 14.53
C GLY A 181 -0.72 -11.24 13.53
N GLY A 182 -1.14 -12.49 13.39
CA GLY A 182 -0.58 -13.48 12.45
C GLY A 182 -1.22 -13.44 11.06
N GLY A 183 -1.73 -12.28 10.62
CA GLY A 183 -2.22 -12.07 9.26
C GLY A 183 -1.09 -11.93 8.23
N TYR A 184 -1.46 -11.95 6.93
CA TYR A 184 -0.48 -11.91 5.83
C TYR A 184 0.47 -10.69 5.89
N ILE A 185 -0.01 -9.51 6.29
CA ILE A 185 0.83 -8.30 6.37
C ILE A 185 1.93 -8.50 7.43
N GLY A 186 1.55 -8.95 8.63
CA GLY A 186 2.50 -9.18 9.70
C GLY A 186 3.54 -10.25 9.36
N LEU A 187 3.11 -11.35 8.73
CA LEU A 187 4.00 -12.44 8.33
C LEU A 187 4.93 -12.04 7.17
N GLU A 188 4.44 -11.29 6.17
CA GLU A 188 5.29 -10.78 5.09
C GLU A 188 6.39 -9.87 5.63
N LEU A 189 6.03 -8.86 6.43
CA LEU A 189 7.01 -7.92 6.99
C LEU A 189 7.92 -8.61 8.01
N GLY A 190 7.37 -9.51 8.83
CA GLY A 190 8.17 -10.35 9.71
C GLY A 190 9.21 -11.18 8.96
N SER A 191 8.85 -11.74 7.81
CA SER A 191 9.77 -12.49 6.96
C SER A 191 10.90 -11.60 6.41
N VAL A 192 10.56 -10.38 5.98
CA VAL A 192 11.58 -9.40 5.54
C VAL A 192 12.61 -9.17 6.64
N TRP A 193 12.15 -8.73 7.80
CA TRP A 193 13.05 -8.36 8.90
C TRP A 193 13.80 -9.57 9.47
N SER A 194 13.17 -10.75 9.51
CA SER A 194 13.84 -12.00 9.92
C SER A 194 15.00 -12.36 8.98
N ARG A 195 14.80 -12.29 7.66
CA ARG A 195 15.84 -12.53 6.65
C ARG A 195 17.01 -11.54 6.78
N LEU A 196 16.71 -10.31 7.21
CA LEU A 196 17.71 -9.27 7.46
C LEU A 196 18.45 -9.44 8.79
N GLY A 197 18.02 -10.36 9.66
CA GLY A 197 18.71 -10.70 10.91
C GLY A 197 17.97 -10.36 12.20
N SER A 198 16.76 -9.80 12.13
CA SER A 198 15.93 -9.57 13.32
C SER A 198 15.45 -10.88 13.92
N LYS A 199 15.43 -10.97 15.25
CA LYS A 199 14.60 -11.95 15.94
C LYS A 199 13.13 -11.51 15.81
N VAL A 200 12.27 -12.37 15.27
CA VAL A 200 10.86 -12.06 15.08
C VAL A 200 9.99 -12.92 15.99
N THR A 201 9.06 -12.28 16.70
CA THR A 201 8.03 -12.95 17.49
C THR A 201 6.67 -12.50 16.99
N VAL A 202 5.81 -13.45 16.62
CA VAL A 202 4.42 -13.19 16.23
C VAL A 202 3.49 -13.60 17.36
N VAL A 203 2.61 -12.70 17.78
CA VAL A 203 1.57 -12.94 18.76
C VAL A 203 0.23 -12.93 18.05
N GLU A 204 -0.45 -14.06 18.03
CA GLU A 204 -1.76 -14.23 17.42
C GLU A 204 -2.76 -14.66 18.49
N TYR A 205 -3.95 -14.06 18.48
CA TYR A 205 -5.02 -14.37 19.41
C TYR A 205 -5.76 -15.66 19.03
N LEU A 206 -5.89 -15.92 17.72
CA LEU A 206 -6.58 -17.09 17.20
C LEU A 206 -5.66 -18.31 17.18
N ASP A 207 -6.23 -19.48 17.05
CA ASP A 207 -5.53 -20.76 17.08
C ASP A 207 -4.70 -21.06 15.80
N ARG A 208 -4.80 -20.20 14.79
CA ARG A 208 -4.04 -20.32 13.53
C ARG A 208 -3.70 -18.97 12.93
N ILE A 209 -2.62 -18.96 12.16
CA ILE A 209 -2.20 -17.81 11.35
C ILE A 209 -3.00 -17.74 10.04
N CYS A 210 -3.06 -16.56 9.43
CA CYS A 210 -3.70 -16.34 8.13
C CYS A 210 -5.12 -16.90 8.01
N LEU A 211 -5.98 -16.56 8.94
CA LEU A 211 -7.33 -17.11 9.08
C LEU A 211 -8.17 -17.05 7.79
N LEU A 212 -7.96 -16.02 6.96
CA LEU A 212 -8.66 -15.82 5.69
C LEU A 212 -8.11 -16.70 4.55
N TYR A 213 -6.97 -17.33 4.74
CA TYR A 213 -6.43 -18.29 3.78
C TYR A 213 -7.03 -19.66 4.02
N THR A 214 -7.97 -20.04 3.17
CA THR A 214 -8.44 -21.43 3.09
C THR A 214 -7.60 -22.15 2.05
N SER A 215 -6.82 -23.12 2.50
CA SER A 215 -6.08 -24.03 1.63
C SER A 215 -6.90 -25.32 1.43
N PRO A 216 -6.84 -25.95 0.27
CA PRO A 216 -6.05 -25.58 -0.91
C PRO A 216 -6.73 -24.54 -1.78
N SER A 217 -5.94 -23.67 -2.39
CA SER A 217 -6.40 -22.85 -3.51
C SER A 217 -6.66 -23.75 -4.73
N PRO A 218 -7.67 -23.48 -5.57
CA PRO A 218 -7.88 -24.21 -6.81
C PRO A 218 -6.65 -24.25 -7.75
N ARG A 219 -5.68 -23.35 -7.54
CA ARG A 219 -4.40 -23.36 -8.26
C ARG A 219 -3.39 -24.36 -7.68
N ASP A 220 -3.56 -24.78 -6.44
CA ASP A 220 -2.62 -25.67 -5.76
C ASP A 220 -2.92 -27.15 -6.09
N GLU A 221 -4.14 -27.45 -6.55
CA GLU A 221 -4.56 -28.79 -6.97
C GLU A 221 -3.98 -29.24 -8.32
N THR A 222 -3.33 -28.32 -9.04
CA THR A 222 -2.78 -28.58 -10.39
C THR A 222 -1.26 -28.78 -10.40
N LYS A 223 -0.65 -29.04 -9.25
CA LYS A 223 0.79 -29.33 -9.15
C LYS A 223 1.05 -30.80 -8.83
#